data_3d9d6847423ca5783d0edfcce643cbb8
#
_entry.id   3d9d6847423ca5783d0edfcce643cbb8
#
_cell.length_a   1.000
_cell.length_b   1.000
_cell.length_c   1.000
_cell.angle_alpha   90.00
_cell.angle_beta   90.00
_cell.angle_gamma   90.00
#
_symmetry.space_group_name_H-M   'P 1'
#
loop_
_entity.id
_entity.type
_entity.pdbx_description
1 polymer ?
#
loop_
_entity_poly.entity_id
_entity_poly.type
_entity_poly.pdbx_seq_one_letter_code
_entity_poly.pdbx_strand_id
1 'polypeptide(L)'
;MTDTSYWGYRINTDYPDFFYAELLQGRLRQGWGYEEGQDLRVKTVDNGAFRNLRMLNVKKDDILLIPRIPEWDCLTVAKATEDWSTGYRFEKPLDNEDFGHIFPAEYICRVPISDGNVQKLYGTFHYHGRFWLINHCADEIQAIIKCYSI
;
A
#
# COMPACT_ATOMS: atom_id res chain seq x y z
N MET A 1 -13.91 4.00 19.84
CA MET A 1 -13.09 2.86 19.39
C MET A 1 -13.09 2.80 17.87
N THR A 2 -11.93 2.85 17.30
CA THR A 2 -11.79 2.80 15.84
C THR A 2 -11.52 1.37 15.41
N ASP A 3 -12.29 0.92 14.43
CA ASP A 3 -12.09 -0.40 13.86
C ASP A 3 -11.03 -0.28 12.77
N THR A 4 -9.78 -0.64 13.10
CA THR A 4 -8.69 -0.67 12.14
C THR A 4 -8.94 -1.79 11.14
N SER A 5 -8.83 -1.46 9.85
CA SER A 5 -8.83 -2.45 8.78
C SER A 5 -7.41 -2.73 8.33
N TYR A 6 -7.21 -3.92 7.78
CA TYR A 6 -5.92 -4.41 7.32
C TYR A 6 -6.03 -4.77 5.86
N TRP A 7 -5.11 -4.24 5.05
CA TRP A 7 -5.19 -4.35 3.59
C TRP A 7 -3.89 -4.89 3.01
N GLY A 8 -4.00 -5.78 2.02
CA GLY A 8 -2.87 -6.11 1.16
C GLY A 8 -2.77 -5.05 0.07
N TYR A 9 -1.56 -4.60 -0.22
CA TYR A 9 -1.31 -3.52 -1.18
C TYR A 9 -0.12 -3.90 -2.05
N ARG A 10 -0.37 -4.20 -3.31
CA ARG A 10 0.68 -4.65 -4.23
C ARG A 10 1.08 -3.54 -5.18
N ILE A 11 2.39 -3.33 -5.29
CA ILE A 11 2.97 -2.35 -6.20
C ILE A 11 3.88 -3.10 -7.18
N ASN A 12 4.13 -2.48 -8.32
CA ASN A 12 5.10 -2.96 -9.30
C ASN A 12 6.48 -3.11 -8.64
N THR A 13 7.12 -4.25 -8.80
CA THR A 13 8.41 -4.56 -8.18
C THR A 13 9.63 -4.21 -9.04
N ASP A 14 9.43 -3.53 -10.16
CA ASP A 14 10.53 -3.11 -11.02
C ASP A 14 11.27 -1.88 -10.47
N TYR A 15 10.64 -1.12 -9.56
CA TYR A 15 11.21 0.11 -9.02
C TYR A 15 11.10 0.14 -7.47
N PRO A 16 11.61 -0.89 -6.80
CA PRO A 16 11.40 -1.00 -5.34
C PRO A 16 12.06 0.14 -4.56
N ASP A 17 13.22 0.60 -4.99
CA ASP A 17 13.93 1.68 -4.30
C ASP A 17 13.16 3.00 -4.36
N PHE A 18 12.54 3.28 -5.51
CA PHE A 18 11.72 4.47 -5.67
C PHE A 18 10.51 4.44 -4.72
N PHE A 19 9.78 3.33 -4.73
CA PHE A 19 8.60 3.20 -3.87
C PHE A 19 8.95 3.29 -2.39
N TYR A 20 10.05 2.66 -2.01
CA TYR A 20 10.48 2.68 -0.61
C TYR A 20 10.88 4.10 -0.17
N ALA A 21 11.65 4.80 -1.00
CA ALA A 21 12.07 6.16 -0.70
C ALA A 21 10.87 7.12 -0.59
N GLU A 22 9.87 6.95 -1.46
CA GLU A 22 8.66 7.76 -1.41
C GLU A 22 7.84 7.45 -0.15
N LEU A 23 7.74 6.19 0.21
CA LEU A 23 7.02 5.82 1.44
C LEU A 23 7.69 6.39 2.69
N LEU A 24 9.02 6.41 2.73
CA LEU A 24 9.74 7.01 3.85
C LEU A 24 9.45 8.50 4.00
N GLN A 25 8.94 9.14 2.97
CA GLN A 25 8.53 10.55 2.99
C GLN A 25 7.01 10.71 3.11
N GLY A 26 6.29 9.64 3.39
CA GLY A 26 4.85 9.69 3.58
C GLY A 26 4.03 9.55 2.31
N ARG A 27 4.64 9.18 1.20
CA ARG A 27 3.96 9.05 -0.10
C ARG A 27 3.97 7.60 -0.56
N LEU A 28 2.82 6.94 -0.44
CA LEU A 28 2.64 5.58 -0.95
C LEU A 28 2.12 5.66 -2.38
N ARG A 29 2.93 5.25 -3.34
CA ARG A 29 2.62 5.34 -4.77
C ARG A 29 1.89 4.12 -5.29
N GLN A 30 1.21 4.26 -6.44
CA GLN A 30 0.54 3.17 -7.14
C GLN A 30 0.52 3.43 -8.64
N GLY A 31 0.48 2.35 -9.45
CA GLY A 31 0.43 2.39 -10.90
C GLY A 31 -0.92 2.82 -11.46
N TRP A 32 -0.99 2.89 -12.80
CA TRP A 32 -2.13 3.43 -13.56
C TRP A 32 -2.32 4.92 -13.29
N GLY A 33 -1.21 5.66 -13.17
CA GLY A 33 -1.22 7.08 -12.89
C GLY A 33 -0.31 7.87 -13.82
N TYR A 34 -0.45 7.67 -15.15
CA TYR A 34 0.40 8.33 -16.13
C TYR A 34 -0.29 9.48 -16.89
N GLU A 35 -1.58 9.69 -16.68
CA GLU A 35 -2.30 10.80 -17.32
C GLU A 35 -3.41 11.33 -16.41
N GLU A 36 -3.83 12.57 -16.65
CA GLU A 36 -4.81 13.26 -15.80
C GLU A 36 -6.15 12.55 -15.70
N GLY A 37 -6.59 11.88 -16.75
CA GLY A 37 -7.84 11.12 -16.74
C GLY A 37 -7.84 9.94 -15.76
N GLN A 38 -6.68 9.57 -15.24
CA GLN A 38 -6.53 8.50 -14.27
C GLN A 38 -6.54 8.98 -12.81
N ASP A 39 -6.54 10.29 -12.58
CA ASP A 39 -6.66 10.86 -11.24
C ASP A 39 -8.00 10.39 -10.64
N LEU A 40 -7.94 9.75 -9.47
CA LEU A 40 -9.11 9.15 -8.82
C LEU A 40 -10.15 10.17 -8.36
N ARG A 41 -9.81 11.45 -8.39
CA ARG A 41 -10.72 12.54 -8.01
C ARG A 41 -11.59 12.99 -9.18
N VAL A 42 -11.25 12.62 -10.42
CA VAL A 42 -12.08 13.00 -11.57
C VAL A 42 -13.37 12.18 -11.60
N LYS A 43 -14.39 12.74 -12.23
CA LYS A 43 -15.71 12.13 -12.25
C LYS A 43 -15.75 10.78 -12.98
N THR A 44 -14.99 10.64 -14.05
CA THR A 44 -14.89 9.40 -14.82
C THR A 44 -13.43 9.00 -14.90
N VAL A 45 -13.06 7.94 -14.20
CA VAL A 45 -11.67 7.46 -14.15
C VAL A 45 -11.44 6.49 -15.29
N ASP A 46 -10.35 6.72 -16.06
CA ASP A 46 -10.02 6.00 -17.30
C ASP A 46 -8.83 5.05 -17.19
N ASN A 47 -8.63 4.29 -18.27
CA ASN A 47 -7.40 3.54 -18.57
C ASN A 47 -6.94 2.58 -17.47
N GLY A 48 -7.89 1.91 -16.83
CA GLY A 48 -7.58 0.92 -15.81
C GLY A 48 -7.41 1.48 -14.41
N ALA A 49 -7.24 2.80 -14.27
CA ALA A 49 -7.09 3.42 -12.96
C ALA A 49 -8.33 3.25 -12.08
N PHE A 50 -9.50 2.99 -12.67
CA PHE A 50 -10.72 2.73 -11.90
C PHE A 50 -10.55 1.57 -10.91
N ARG A 51 -9.59 0.66 -11.17
CA ARG A 51 -9.29 -0.46 -10.28
C ARG A 51 -8.70 0.01 -8.94
N ASN A 52 -8.21 1.25 -8.90
CA ASN A 52 -7.64 1.83 -7.69
C ASN A 52 -8.69 2.57 -6.84
N LEU A 53 -9.93 2.72 -7.33
CA LEU A 53 -10.97 3.45 -6.60
C LEU A 53 -11.26 2.85 -5.22
N ARG A 54 -11.15 1.54 -5.07
CA ARG A 54 -11.35 0.87 -3.78
C ARG A 54 -10.35 1.34 -2.72
N MET A 55 -9.18 1.80 -3.16
CA MET A 55 -8.16 2.29 -2.23
C MET A 55 -8.63 3.52 -1.46
N LEU A 56 -9.59 4.29 -2.02
CA LEU A 56 -10.16 5.44 -1.34
C LEU A 56 -10.99 5.06 -0.10
N ASN A 57 -11.24 3.77 0.11
CA ASN A 57 -11.93 3.27 1.30
C ASN A 57 -11.01 3.14 2.52
N VAL A 58 -9.70 3.27 2.34
CA VAL A 58 -8.74 3.20 3.44
C VAL A 58 -8.95 4.40 4.37
N LYS A 59 -9.03 4.12 5.66
CA LYS A 59 -9.24 5.13 6.70
C LYS A 59 -7.94 5.41 7.44
N LYS A 60 -7.86 6.57 8.07
CA LYS A 60 -6.75 6.89 8.95
C LYS A 60 -6.51 5.75 9.94
N ASP A 61 -5.26 5.40 10.14
CA ASP A 61 -4.78 4.33 11.03
C ASP A 61 -4.98 2.91 10.51
N ASP A 62 -5.57 2.73 9.32
CA ASP A 62 -5.60 1.42 8.68
C ASP A 62 -4.17 0.98 8.34
N ILE A 63 -3.96 -0.33 8.30
CA ILE A 63 -2.64 -0.94 8.10
C ILE A 63 -2.55 -1.51 6.68
N LEU A 64 -1.43 -1.25 6.02
CA LEU A 64 -1.15 -1.74 4.67
C LEU A 64 0.04 -2.69 4.72
N LEU A 65 -0.10 -3.87 4.13
CA LEU A 65 0.99 -4.82 3.95
C LEU A 65 1.44 -4.79 2.49
N ILE A 66 2.70 -4.42 2.28
CA ILE A 66 3.25 -4.20 0.93
C ILE A 66 4.34 -5.25 0.69
N PRO A 67 4.03 -6.35 -0.04
CA PRO A 67 5.00 -7.40 -0.27
C PRO A 67 6.07 -6.97 -1.27
N ARG A 68 7.29 -7.48 -1.09
CA ARG A 68 8.42 -7.36 -2.02
C ARG A 68 8.95 -5.94 -2.21
N ILE A 69 8.74 -5.09 -1.23
CA ILE A 69 9.29 -3.73 -1.19
C ILE A 69 9.99 -3.59 0.17
N PRO A 70 11.24 -3.15 0.23
CA PRO A 70 12.13 -2.77 -0.89
C PRO A 70 12.86 -3.93 -1.56
N GLU A 71 12.78 -5.13 -1.02
CA GLU A 71 13.49 -6.31 -1.52
C GLU A 71 12.52 -7.47 -1.71
N TRP A 72 12.89 -8.39 -2.58
CA TRP A 72 12.04 -9.53 -2.95
C TRP A 72 11.65 -10.41 -1.76
N ASP A 73 12.53 -10.53 -0.77
CA ASP A 73 12.33 -11.41 0.39
C ASP A 73 11.81 -10.68 1.63
N CYS A 74 11.25 -9.50 1.47
CA CYS A 74 10.71 -8.75 2.59
C CYS A 74 9.28 -8.24 2.35
N LEU A 75 8.69 -7.77 3.43
CA LEU A 75 7.36 -7.17 3.48
C LEU A 75 7.50 -5.85 4.22
N THR A 76 6.92 -4.79 3.69
CA THR A 76 6.85 -3.51 4.39
C THR A 76 5.45 -3.32 4.97
N VAL A 77 5.40 -2.85 6.20
CA VAL A 77 4.14 -2.49 6.87
C VAL A 77 4.07 -0.97 6.94
N ALA A 78 2.94 -0.44 6.51
CA ALA A 78 2.68 1.00 6.55
C ALA A 78 1.33 1.26 7.21
N LYS A 79 1.11 2.50 7.64
CA LYS A 79 -0.13 2.92 8.28
C LYS A 79 -0.64 4.18 7.60
N ALA A 80 -1.91 4.22 7.25
CA ALA A 80 -2.53 5.40 6.66
C ALA A 80 -2.51 6.56 7.66
N THR A 81 -2.02 7.71 7.22
CA THR A 81 -1.92 8.90 8.08
C THR A 81 -3.16 9.78 8.02
N GLU A 82 -4.01 9.56 7.03
CA GLU A 82 -5.29 10.25 6.83
C GLU A 82 -6.26 9.29 6.14
N ASP A 83 -7.53 9.66 6.10
CA ASP A 83 -8.48 8.97 5.22
C ASP A 83 -8.03 9.19 3.78
N TRP A 84 -7.94 8.13 3.01
CA TRP A 84 -7.46 8.25 1.62
C TRP A 84 -8.47 8.96 0.71
N SER A 85 -9.75 8.98 1.07
CA SER A 85 -10.76 9.72 0.31
C SER A 85 -10.48 11.22 0.27
N THR A 86 -9.81 11.77 1.29
CA THR A 86 -9.50 13.20 1.37
C THR A 86 -8.01 13.49 1.21
N GLY A 87 -7.14 12.56 1.59
CA GLY A 87 -5.70 12.76 1.56
C GLY A 87 -5.02 12.36 0.25
N TYR A 88 -5.71 11.65 -0.61
CA TYR A 88 -5.19 11.22 -1.91
C TYR A 88 -4.72 12.41 -2.76
N ARG A 89 -3.59 12.21 -3.47
CA ARG A 89 -3.07 13.19 -4.42
C ARG A 89 -2.67 12.52 -5.72
N PHE A 90 -2.57 13.29 -6.77
CA PHE A 90 -2.11 12.82 -8.07
C PHE A 90 -0.99 13.72 -8.55
N GLU A 91 0.20 13.14 -8.72
CA GLU A 91 1.37 13.86 -9.19
C GLU A 91 2.32 12.87 -9.89
N LYS A 92 2.54 13.06 -11.19
CA LYS A 92 3.41 12.17 -11.95
C LYS A 92 4.88 12.43 -11.59
N PRO A 93 5.64 11.38 -11.27
CA PRO A 93 7.08 11.55 -11.07
C PRO A 93 7.77 11.78 -12.41
N LEU A 94 8.88 12.53 -12.39
CA LEU A 94 9.61 12.91 -13.61
C LEU A 94 10.15 11.72 -14.39
N ASP A 95 10.64 10.70 -13.67
CA ASP A 95 11.31 9.56 -14.30
C ASP A 95 10.45 8.30 -14.38
N ASN A 96 9.33 8.25 -13.66
CA ASN A 96 8.45 7.07 -13.57
C ASN A 96 7.02 7.52 -13.76
N GLU A 97 6.65 7.72 -14.98
CA GLU A 97 5.40 8.38 -15.36
C GLU A 97 4.13 7.62 -14.98
N ASP A 98 4.23 6.32 -14.70
CA ASP A 98 3.07 5.49 -14.40
C ASP A 98 2.60 5.57 -12.95
N PHE A 99 3.37 6.18 -12.04
CA PHE A 99 3.12 6.10 -10.60
C PHE A 99 2.62 7.41 -10.01
N GLY A 100 1.62 8.00 -10.65
CA GLY A 100 1.09 9.30 -10.26
C GLY A 100 0.18 9.29 -9.03
N HIS A 101 -0.39 8.13 -8.67
CA HIS A 101 -1.25 8.05 -7.50
C HIS A 101 -0.43 8.11 -6.23
N ILE A 102 -0.82 8.98 -5.29
CA ILE A 102 -0.14 9.13 -4.00
C ILE A 102 -1.15 9.00 -2.88
N PHE A 103 -0.91 8.05 -2.00
CA PHE A 103 -1.75 7.83 -0.83
C PHE A 103 -0.96 8.16 0.44
N PRO A 104 -1.55 8.93 1.38
CA PRO A 104 -0.84 9.32 2.61
C PRO A 104 -0.66 8.13 3.54
N ALA A 105 0.58 7.77 3.79
CA ALA A 105 0.92 6.64 4.65
C ALA A 105 2.30 6.85 5.26
N GLU A 106 2.52 6.24 6.43
CA GLU A 106 3.84 6.25 7.07
C GLU A 106 4.40 4.84 7.16
N TYR A 107 5.70 4.74 7.00
CA TYR A 107 6.43 3.49 7.17
C TYR A 107 6.40 3.10 8.65
N ILE A 108 6.06 1.84 8.94
CA ILE A 108 6.07 1.29 10.30
C ILE A 108 7.27 0.38 10.50
N CYS A 109 7.41 -0.65 9.66
CA CYS A 109 8.51 -1.61 9.79
C CYS A 109 8.68 -2.43 8.53
N ARG A 110 9.83 -3.08 8.44
CA ARG A 110 10.16 -4.02 7.38
C ARG A 110 10.40 -5.38 8.01
N VAL A 111 9.85 -6.42 7.41
CA VAL A 111 9.84 -7.76 7.98
C VAL A 111 10.30 -8.77 6.94
N PRO A 112 11.19 -9.72 7.31
CA PRO A 112 11.55 -10.77 6.36
C PRO A 112 10.36 -11.70 6.11
N ILE A 113 10.20 -12.14 4.86
CA ILE A 113 9.11 -13.07 4.50
C ILE A 113 9.23 -14.38 5.28
N SER A 114 10.45 -14.76 5.69
CA SER A 114 10.68 -15.97 6.47
C SER A 114 10.13 -15.92 7.91
N ASP A 115 9.70 -14.75 8.38
CA ASP A 115 9.10 -14.62 9.71
C ASP A 115 7.88 -15.52 9.85
N GLY A 116 7.74 -16.19 11.02
CA GLY A 116 6.67 -17.16 11.24
C GLY A 116 5.26 -16.59 11.10
N ASN A 117 5.03 -15.35 11.55
CA ASN A 117 3.72 -14.72 11.41
C ASN A 117 3.44 -14.32 9.97
N VAL A 118 4.47 -13.87 9.24
CA VAL A 118 4.35 -13.57 7.80
C VAL A 118 3.98 -14.84 7.04
N GLN A 119 4.59 -15.96 7.37
CA GLN A 119 4.28 -17.24 6.73
C GLN A 119 2.83 -17.67 6.95
N LYS A 120 2.26 -17.38 8.11
CA LYS A 120 0.85 -17.70 8.40
C LYS A 120 -0.12 -16.95 7.51
N LEU A 121 0.23 -15.71 7.12
CA LEU A 121 -0.63 -14.92 6.25
C LEU A 121 -0.20 -14.94 4.78
N TYR A 122 0.82 -15.72 4.46
CA TYR A 122 1.40 -15.76 3.11
C TYR A 122 0.38 -16.17 2.04
N GLY A 123 -0.59 -17.01 2.40
CA GLY A 123 -1.65 -17.40 1.47
C GLY A 123 -2.43 -16.21 0.91
N THR A 124 -2.53 -15.11 1.66
CA THR A 124 -3.24 -13.93 1.18
C THR A 124 -2.53 -13.27 0.00
N PHE A 125 -1.20 -13.47 -0.11
CA PHE A 125 -0.40 -12.86 -1.18
C PHE A 125 -0.51 -13.60 -2.52
N HIS A 126 -1.22 -14.71 -2.55
CA HIS A 126 -1.55 -15.40 -3.81
C HIS A 126 -2.74 -14.73 -4.52
N TYR A 127 -3.41 -13.80 -3.88
CA TYR A 127 -4.46 -13.02 -4.52
C TYR A 127 -3.89 -12.25 -5.71
N HIS A 128 -4.57 -12.29 -6.85
CA HIS A 128 -4.05 -11.69 -8.08
C HIS A 128 -4.34 -10.20 -8.21
N GLY A 129 -5.19 -9.64 -7.36
CA GLY A 129 -5.48 -8.21 -7.36
C GLY A 129 -4.35 -7.41 -6.71
N ARG A 130 -4.43 -6.10 -6.84
CA ARG A 130 -3.45 -5.19 -6.26
C ARG A 130 -3.85 -4.67 -4.88
N PHE A 131 -5.07 -4.95 -4.44
CA PHE A 131 -5.60 -4.39 -3.19
C PHE A 131 -6.71 -5.29 -2.67
N TRP A 132 -6.58 -5.76 -1.42
CA TRP A 132 -7.55 -6.69 -0.84
C TRP A 132 -7.58 -6.60 0.68
N LEU A 133 -8.75 -6.93 1.26
CA LEU A 133 -8.96 -6.87 2.70
C LEU A 133 -8.43 -8.15 3.37
N ILE A 134 -7.69 -7.97 4.46
CA ILE A 134 -7.11 -9.10 5.22
C ILE A 134 -7.35 -8.98 6.72
N ASN A 135 -8.52 -8.48 7.11
CA ASN A 135 -8.88 -8.32 8.52
C ASN A 135 -8.82 -9.63 9.32
N HIS A 136 -9.01 -10.76 8.66
CA HIS A 136 -8.91 -12.07 9.32
C HIS A 136 -7.50 -12.41 9.80
N CYS A 137 -6.48 -11.66 9.36
CA CYS A 137 -5.09 -11.84 9.76
C CYS A 137 -4.63 -10.78 10.78
N ALA A 138 -5.56 -10.05 11.40
CA ALA A 138 -5.24 -8.94 12.29
C ALA A 138 -4.28 -9.33 13.42
N ASP A 139 -4.47 -10.50 14.04
CA ASP A 139 -3.63 -10.94 15.15
C ASP A 139 -2.18 -11.15 14.72
N GLU A 140 -1.97 -11.82 13.57
CA GLU A 140 -0.64 -12.05 13.02
C GLU A 140 0.04 -10.74 12.65
N ILE A 141 -0.72 -9.81 12.08
CA ILE A 141 -0.20 -8.51 11.68
C ILE A 141 0.20 -7.67 12.89
N GLN A 142 -0.61 -7.67 13.94
CA GLN A 142 -0.27 -6.96 15.17
C GLN A 142 0.97 -7.56 15.84
N ALA A 143 1.12 -8.88 15.80
CA ALA A 143 2.32 -9.54 16.32
C ALA A 143 3.57 -9.11 15.54
N ILE A 144 3.46 -8.99 14.22
CA ILE A 144 4.56 -8.52 13.36
C ILE A 144 4.95 -7.09 13.75
N ILE A 145 3.98 -6.21 13.86
CA ILE A 145 4.22 -4.81 14.22
C ILE A 145 4.92 -4.72 15.57
N LYS A 146 4.43 -5.48 16.54
CA LYS A 146 5.00 -5.48 17.88
C LYS A 146 6.46 -5.93 17.89
N CYS A 147 6.82 -6.90 17.05
CA CYS A 147 8.18 -7.45 17.00
C CYS A 147 9.17 -6.56 16.24
N TYR A 148 8.75 -5.90 15.18
CA TYR A 148 9.65 -5.20 14.25
C TYR A 148 9.56 -3.68 14.29
N SER A 149 8.55 -3.14 14.94
CA SER A 149 8.40 -1.71 15.12
C SER A 149 9.09 -1.31 16.41
N ILE A 150 10.11 -0.47 16.31
CA ILE A 150 10.88 -0.05 17.49
C ILE A 150 10.59 1.40 17.82
#